data_0ad45fce6e0d7fb82822cc9a6329d831
#
_entry.id   0ad45fce6e0d7fb82822cc9a6329d831
#
_cell.length_a   1.000
_cell.length_b   1.000
_cell.length_c   1.000
_cell.angle_alpha   90.00
_cell.angle_beta   90.00
_cell.angle_gamma   90.00
#
_symmetry.space_group_name_H-M   'P 1'
#
loop_
_entity.id
_entity.type
_entity.pdbx_description
1 polymer ?
#
loop_
_entity_poly.entity_id
_entity_poly.type
_entity_poly.pdbx_seq_one_letter_code
_entity_poly.pdbx_strand_id
1 'polypeptide(L)'
;VGEPALVALLLGKSAQADERGIALTITEDTYLPSDADNVPLIPQEMITVLGNMIDNAMDACDREDPWVEVSVSLQDHALLMRVADSGTGMDAAEFARAMQRGYSTKAGREPEQHGLGLALVAQVIRRHDGELTADVTYGSVVTACVPGRAG
;
A
#
# COMPACT_ATOMS: atom_id res chain seq x y z
N VAL A 1 -9.71 -13.96 -11.33
CA VAL A 1 -10.15 -14.57 -10.10
C VAL A 1 -9.03 -14.56 -9.08
N GLY A 2 -9.10 -13.77 -8.08
CA GLY A 2 -8.08 -13.70 -7.05
C GLY A 2 -8.68 -14.01 -5.70
N GLU A 3 -7.93 -13.69 -4.67
CA GLU A 3 -8.39 -13.88 -3.31
C GLU A 3 -9.66 -13.07 -3.10
N PRO A 4 -10.79 -13.70 -2.72
CA PRO A 4 -12.04 -12.96 -2.57
C PRO A 4 -11.97 -11.78 -1.60
N ALA A 5 -11.18 -11.93 -0.54
CA ALA A 5 -11.05 -10.84 0.43
C ALA A 5 -10.35 -9.63 -0.18
N LEU A 6 -9.37 -9.85 -1.06
CA LEU A 6 -8.71 -8.76 -1.76
C LEU A 6 -9.63 -8.08 -2.76
N VAL A 7 -10.42 -8.88 -3.46
CA VAL A 7 -11.41 -8.32 -4.40
C VAL A 7 -12.38 -7.43 -3.63
N ALA A 8 -12.89 -7.91 -2.50
CA ALA A 8 -13.81 -7.14 -1.68
C ALA A 8 -13.17 -5.86 -1.16
N LEU A 9 -11.91 -5.95 -0.74
CA LEU A 9 -11.17 -4.78 -0.27
C LEU A 9 -11.10 -3.71 -1.36
N LEU A 10 -10.71 -4.10 -2.57
CA LEU A 10 -10.56 -3.16 -3.66
C LEU A 10 -11.88 -2.54 -4.08
N LEU A 11 -12.95 -3.33 -4.08
CA LEU A 11 -14.27 -2.80 -4.37
C LEU A 11 -14.70 -1.78 -3.31
N GLY A 12 -14.46 -2.07 -2.05
CA GLY A 12 -14.78 -1.15 -0.97
C GLY A 12 -13.97 0.13 -1.06
N LYS A 13 -12.67 0.03 -1.36
CA LYS A 13 -11.84 1.22 -1.50
C LYS A 13 -12.24 2.04 -2.71
N SER A 14 -12.64 1.37 -3.80
CA SER A 14 -13.14 2.09 -4.97
C SER A 14 -14.39 2.90 -4.63
N ALA A 15 -15.29 2.33 -3.85
CA ALA A 15 -16.49 3.05 -3.42
C ALA A 15 -16.14 4.25 -2.54
N GLN A 16 -15.22 4.06 -1.61
CA GLN A 16 -14.76 5.16 -0.75
C GLN A 16 -14.14 6.28 -1.56
N ALA A 17 -13.30 5.92 -2.54
CA ALA A 17 -12.65 6.90 -3.40
C ALA A 17 -13.70 7.68 -4.18
N ASP A 18 -14.68 6.98 -4.70
CA ASP A 18 -15.76 7.58 -5.48
C ASP A 18 -16.50 8.63 -4.65
N GLU A 19 -16.80 8.30 -3.39
CA GLU A 19 -17.46 9.23 -2.50
C GLU A 19 -16.62 10.48 -2.23
N ARG A 20 -15.30 10.34 -2.27
CA ARG A 20 -14.39 11.44 -2.01
C ARG A 20 -13.98 12.17 -3.29
N GLY A 21 -14.54 11.77 -4.43
CA GLY A 21 -14.19 12.38 -5.70
C GLY A 21 -12.81 12.00 -6.22
N ILE A 22 -12.27 10.87 -5.77
CA ILE A 22 -10.96 10.41 -6.18
C ILE A 22 -11.13 9.32 -7.24
N ALA A 23 -10.38 9.43 -8.35
CA ALA A 23 -10.41 8.42 -9.39
C ALA A 23 -9.44 7.30 -9.01
N LEU A 24 -9.97 6.19 -8.53
CA LEU A 24 -9.15 5.04 -8.16
C LEU A 24 -9.15 4.04 -9.30
N THR A 25 -7.97 3.68 -9.76
CA THR A 25 -7.78 2.77 -10.87
C THR A 25 -6.93 1.59 -10.43
N ILE A 26 -7.32 0.40 -10.87
CA ILE A 26 -6.51 -0.80 -10.68
C ILE A 26 -5.91 -1.12 -12.04
N THR A 27 -4.59 -1.25 -12.10
CA THR A 27 -3.92 -1.41 -13.39
C THR A 27 -4.33 -2.71 -14.06
N GLU A 28 -4.29 -2.70 -15.39
CA GLU A 28 -4.73 -3.86 -16.18
C GLU A 28 -3.87 -5.07 -15.95
N ASP A 29 -2.60 -4.88 -15.63
CA ASP A 29 -1.68 -5.97 -15.38
C ASP A 29 -1.72 -6.47 -13.94
N THR A 30 -2.62 -5.95 -13.13
CA THR A 30 -2.74 -6.39 -11.75
C THR A 30 -3.20 -7.85 -11.70
N TYR A 31 -2.53 -8.62 -10.89
CA TYR A 31 -2.87 -10.01 -10.64
C TYR A 31 -3.09 -10.18 -9.14
N LEU A 32 -4.29 -10.56 -8.75
CA LEU A 32 -4.61 -10.80 -7.35
C LEU A 32 -4.31 -12.25 -7.02
N PRO A 33 -3.33 -12.50 -6.15
CA PRO A 33 -2.94 -13.88 -5.87
C PRO A 33 -4.04 -14.66 -5.18
N SER A 34 -3.99 -15.96 -5.34
CA SER A 34 -4.90 -16.86 -4.67
C SER A 34 -4.10 -17.93 -3.92
N ASP A 35 -4.81 -18.83 -3.23
CA ASP A 35 -4.14 -19.88 -2.47
C ASP A 35 -3.19 -20.72 -3.31
N ALA A 36 -3.47 -20.85 -4.59
CA ALA A 36 -2.64 -21.68 -5.47
C ALA A 36 -1.28 -21.05 -5.76
N ASP A 37 -1.10 -19.78 -5.43
CA ASP A 37 0.08 -19.04 -5.87
C ASP A 37 1.23 -19.04 -4.87
N ASN A 38 1.04 -19.66 -3.71
CA ASN A 38 2.08 -19.76 -2.71
C ASN A 38 2.70 -18.40 -2.38
N VAL A 39 1.83 -17.43 -2.12
CA VAL A 39 2.28 -16.06 -1.84
C VAL A 39 2.91 -15.96 -0.45
N PRO A 40 3.85 -15.03 -0.27
CA PRO A 40 4.53 -14.89 1.02
C PRO A 40 3.68 -14.31 2.15
N LEU A 41 2.55 -13.67 1.83
CA LEU A 41 1.65 -13.11 2.85
C LEU A 41 0.34 -13.86 2.85
N ILE A 42 -0.24 -14.02 4.03
CA ILE A 42 -1.59 -14.56 4.11
C ILE A 42 -2.60 -13.46 3.72
N PRO A 43 -3.82 -13.82 3.33
CA PRO A 43 -4.79 -12.82 2.87
C PRO A 43 -5.01 -11.67 3.85
N GLN A 44 -5.07 -11.97 5.14
CA GLN A 44 -5.29 -10.92 6.13
C GLN A 44 -4.15 -9.91 6.16
N GLU A 45 -2.92 -10.38 5.98
CA GLU A 45 -1.78 -9.48 5.91
C GLU A 45 -1.81 -8.63 4.65
N MET A 46 -2.21 -9.22 3.53
CA MET A 46 -2.34 -8.45 2.29
C MET A 46 -3.40 -7.36 2.43
N ILE A 47 -4.50 -7.67 3.10
CA ILE A 47 -5.56 -6.70 3.34
C ILE A 47 -5.04 -5.55 4.21
N THR A 48 -4.30 -5.88 5.27
CA THR A 48 -3.73 -4.86 6.15
C THR A 48 -2.78 -3.95 5.38
N VAL A 49 -1.87 -4.54 4.62
CA VAL A 49 -0.87 -3.78 3.89
C VAL A 49 -1.52 -2.92 2.82
N LEU A 50 -2.26 -3.55 1.93
CA LEU A 50 -2.83 -2.85 0.79
C LEU A 50 -3.88 -1.82 1.22
N GLY A 51 -4.72 -2.19 2.18
CA GLY A 51 -5.75 -1.28 2.68
C GLY A 51 -5.16 0.00 3.26
N ASN A 52 -4.10 -0.14 4.06
CA ASN A 52 -3.45 1.03 4.65
C ASN A 52 -2.71 1.86 3.62
N MET A 53 -2.09 1.21 2.63
CA MET A 53 -1.43 1.95 1.56
C MET A 53 -2.43 2.77 0.76
N ILE A 54 -3.58 2.19 0.46
CA ILE A 54 -4.62 2.90 -0.30
C ILE A 54 -5.21 4.03 0.52
N ASP A 55 -5.52 3.80 1.79
CA ASP A 55 -6.04 4.86 2.64
C ASP A 55 -5.08 6.03 2.73
N ASN A 56 -3.80 5.71 2.88
CA ASN A 56 -2.78 6.73 2.96
C ASN A 56 -2.70 7.54 1.67
N ALA A 57 -2.80 6.85 0.55
CA ALA A 57 -2.79 7.52 -0.75
C ALA A 57 -3.99 8.43 -0.93
N MET A 58 -5.18 7.97 -0.54
CA MET A 58 -6.37 8.80 -0.63
C MET A 58 -6.26 10.04 0.25
N ASP A 59 -5.71 9.87 1.45
CA ASP A 59 -5.56 11.00 2.36
C ASP A 59 -4.54 12.01 1.86
N ALA A 60 -3.58 11.56 1.06
CA ALA A 60 -2.54 12.45 0.51
C ALA A 60 -3.02 13.22 -0.72
N CYS A 61 -4.15 12.85 -1.31
CA CYS A 61 -4.68 13.52 -2.48
C CYS A 61 -5.25 14.87 -2.09
N ASP A 62 -4.58 15.95 -2.49
CA ASP A 62 -5.02 17.30 -2.15
C ASP A 62 -5.07 18.23 -3.35
N ARG A 63 -5.05 17.67 -4.56
CA ARG A 63 -5.03 18.42 -5.80
C ARG A 63 -6.39 18.34 -6.48
N GLU A 64 -6.58 19.20 -7.49
CA GLU A 64 -7.71 19.04 -8.39
C GLU A 64 -7.51 17.75 -9.16
N ASP A 65 -8.59 17.09 -9.45
CA ASP A 65 -8.56 15.81 -10.17
C ASP A 65 -7.69 14.78 -9.46
N PRO A 66 -7.98 14.48 -8.19
CA PRO A 66 -7.17 13.53 -7.45
C PRO A 66 -7.32 12.11 -7.99
N TRP A 67 -6.23 11.37 -8.00
CA TRP A 67 -6.25 9.99 -8.48
C TRP A 67 -5.38 9.09 -7.62
N VAL A 68 -5.74 7.81 -7.58
CA VAL A 68 -4.96 6.75 -6.93
C VAL A 68 -4.91 5.57 -7.88
N GLU A 69 -3.75 5.00 -8.04
CA GLU A 69 -3.55 3.85 -8.94
C GLU A 69 -2.96 2.71 -8.13
N VAL A 70 -3.58 1.55 -8.23
CA VAL A 70 -3.19 0.37 -7.46
C VAL A 70 -2.72 -0.72 -8.41
N SER A 71 -1.62 -1.35 -8.06
CA SER A 71 -1.07 -2.45 -8.85
C SER A 71 -0.59 -3.55 -7.89
N VAL A 72 -0.92 -4.79 -8.22
CA VAL A 72 -0.48 -5.96 -7.48
C VAL A 72 0.04 -6.97 -8.47
N SER A 73 1.20 -7.54 -8.20
CA SER A 73 1.78 -8.53 -9.10
C SER A 73 2.64 -9.53 -8.35
N LEU A 74 2.84 -10.66 -8.97
CA LEU A 74 3.79 -11.67 -8.49
C LEU A 74 4.89 -11.82 -9.54
N GLN A 75 6.13 -11.70 -9.10
CA GLN A 75 7.28 -11.88 -9.98
C GLN A 75 8.26 -12.81 -9.29
N ASP A 76 8.47 -13.99 -9.85
CA ASP A 76 9.34 -15.00 -9.25
C ASP A 76 8.93 -15.27 -7.80
N HIS A 77 7.63 -15.40 -7.57
CA HIS A 77 7.02 -15.63 -6.26
C HIS A 77 7.15 -14.45 -5.30
N ALA A 78 7.78 -13.37 -5.72
CA ALA A 78 7.82 -12.15 -4.91
C ALA A 78 6.52 -11.37 -5.14
N LEU A 79 5.95 -10.88 -4.04
CA LEU A 79 4.71 -10.12 -4.10
C LEU A 79 5.05 -8.64 -4.14
N LEU A 80 4.53 -7.96 -5.17
CA LEU A 80 4.68 -6.51 -5.30
C LEU A 80 3.33 -5.85 -5.18
N MET A 81 3.22 -4.91 -4.26
CA MET A 81 2.02 -4.10 -4.08
C MET A 81 2.44 -2.65 -4.20
N ARG A 82 1.87 -1.95 -5.15
CA ARG A 82 2.27 -0.58 -5.47
C ARG A 82 1.05 0.31 -5.51
N VAL A 83 1.13 1.43 -4.81
CA VAL A 83 0.05 2.40 -4.78
C VAL A 83 0.64 3.77 -5.12
N ALA A 84 0.15 4.38 -6.19
CA ALA A 84 0.55 5.70 -6.61
C ALA A 84 -0.61 6.65 -6.41
N ASP A 85 -0.31 7.91 -6.10
CA ASP A 85 -1.36 8.91 -5.94
C ASP A 85 -0.89 10.26 -6.49
N SER A 86 -1.85 11.17 -6.63
CA SER A 86 -1.60 12.49 -7.21
C SER A 86 -1.03 13.51 -6.23
N GLY A 87 -0.83 13.12 -4.97
CA GLY A 87 -0.28 14.03 -3.98
C GLY A 87 1.19 14.35 -4.24
N THR A 88 1.73 15.26 -3.44
CA THR A 88 3.14 15.65 -3.59
C THR A 88 4.08 14.58 -3.10
N GLY A 89 3.63 13.77 -2.16
CA GLY A 89 4.41 12.65 -1.70
C GLY A 89 5.63 13.02 -0.88
N MET A 90 6.41 12.01 -0.61
CA MET A 90 7.66 12.15 0.12
C MET A 90 8.75 11.45 -0.68
N ASP A 91 9.94 12.05 -0.73
CA ASP A 91 11.07 11.34 -1.32
C ASP A 91 11.54 10.25 -0.34
N ALA A 92 12.52 9.47 -0.75
CA ALA A 92 12.96 8.32 0.04
C ALA A 92 13.45 8.72 1.43
N ALA A 93 14.15 9.86 1.54
CA ALA A 93 14.66 10.30 2.83
C ALA A 93 13.56 10.76 3.76
N GLU A 94 12.59 11.50 3.23
CA GLU A 94 11.44 11.94 4.01
C GLU A 94 10.61 10.75 4.45
N PHE A 95 10.45 9.76 3.57
CA PHE A 95 9.70 8.58 3.88
C PHE A 95 10.35 7.80 5.03
N ALA A 96 11.66 7.64 4.98
CA ALA A 96 12.38 6.94 6.03
C ALA A 96 12.20 7.65 7.38
N ARG A 97 12.25 8.98 7.38
CA ARG A 97 12.03 9.74 8.60
C ARG A 97 10.60 9.59 9.12
N ALA A 98 9.64 9.58 8.20
CA ALA A 98 8.24 9.41 8.58
C ALA A 98 8.01 8.03 9.20
N MET A 99 8.65 7.01 8.67
CA MET A 99 8.54 5.67 9.24
C MET A 99 9.10 5.63 10.66
N GLN A 100 10.22 6.27 10.88
CA GLN A 100 10.78 6.33 12.23
C GLN A 100 9.87 7.07 13.20
N ARG A 101 9.32 8.19 12.77
CA ARG A 101 8.40 8.95 13.60
C ARG A 101 7.13 8.16 13.90
N GLY A 102 6.66 7.40 12.92
CA GLY A 102 5.51 6.56 13.12
C GLY A 102 5.69 5.56 14.23
N TYR A 103 6.89 5.00 14.35
CA TYR A 103 7.18 4.06 15.43
C TYR A 103 7.33 4.75 16.77
N SER A 104 7.84 5.96 16.79
CA SER A 104 8.12 6.62 18.06
C SER A 104 6.96 7.45 18.57
N THR A 105 5.98 7.76 17.76
CA THR A 105 4.90 8.64 18.16
C THR A 105 3.85 7.97 19.01
N LYS A 106 3.97 6.72 19.29
CA LYS A 106 3.03 6.13 20.20
C LYS A 106 3.07 6.76 21.55
N ALA A 107 3.97 7.65 21.79
CA ALA A 107 4.11 8.25 23.10
C ALA A 107 3.19 9.43 23.26
N GLY A 108 1.93 9.26 23.00
CA GLY A 108 0.96 10.21 23.46
C GLY A 108 0.75 11.44 22.62
N ARG A 109 1.40 11.56 21.49
CA ARG A 109 1.00 12.58 20.57
C ARG A 109 -0.14 12.07 19.75
N GLU A 110 -0.94 12.99 19.31
CA GLU A 110 -1.97 12.64 18.36
C GLU A 110 -1.30 12.01 17.16
N PRO A 111 -1.51 10.73 16.93
CA PRO A 111 -0.82 10.10 15.81
C PRO A 111 -1.34 10.67 14.51
N GLU A 112 -0.43 11.08 13.68
CA GLU A 112 -0.76 11.32 12.30
C GLU A 112 -1.24 9.99 11.78
N GLN A 113 -2.46 9.93 11.33
CA GLN A 113 -3.00 8.66 10.87
C GLN A 113 -2.18 8.05 9.77
N HIS A 114 -1.62 8.88 8.90
CA HIS A 114 -0.75 8.39 7.83
C HIS A 114 0.45 7.64 8.37
N GLY A 115 1.13 8.24 9.33
CA GLY A 115 2.31 7.62 9.89
C GLY A 115 2.01 6.30 10.57
N LEU A 116 0.89 6.24 11.28
CA LEU A 116 0.51 5.03 11.98
C LEU A 116 0.19 3.90 11.00
N GLY A 117 -0.57 4.20 9.94
CA GLY A 117 -0.92 3.19 8.95
C GLY A 117 0.30 2.64 8.26
N LEU A 118 1.23 3.52 7.86
CA LEU A 118 2.45 3.06 7.20
C LEU A 118 3.36 2.30 8.15
N ALA A 119 3.35 2.63 9.44
CA ALA A 119 4.13 1.90 10.42
C ALA A 119 3.64 0.45 10.52
N LEU A 120 2.33 0.24 10.48
CA LEU A 120 1.77 -1.10 10.47
C LEU A 120 2.18 -1.87 9.22
N VAL A 121 2.13 -1.20 8.07
CA VAL A 121 2.56 -1.79 6.81
C VAL A 121 4.03 -2.21 6.91
N ALA A 122 4.88 -1.31 7.38
CA ALA A 122 6.30 -1.60 7.50
C ALA A 122 6.55 -2.79 8.43
N GLN A 123 5.77 -2.89 9.48
CA GLN A 123 5.90 -4.00 10.44
C GLN A 123 5.62 -5.34 9.77
N VAL A 124 4.54 -5.43 9.01
CA VAL A 124 4.19 -6.66 8.31
C VAL A 124 5.27 -7.00 7.28
N ILE A 125 5.68 -6.00 6.49
CA ILE A 125 6.64 -6.22 5.42
C ILE A 125 7.98 -6.69 5.98
N ARG A 126 8.44 -6.09 7.06
CA ARG A 126 9.71 -6.49 7.68
C ARG A 126 9.66 -7.90 8.25
N ARG A 127 8.52 -8.30 8.78
CA ARG A 127 8.35 -9.66 9.31
C ARG A 127 8.60 -10.72 8.25
N HIS A 128 8.40 -10.37 7.00
CA HIS A 128 8.57 -11.28 5.88
C HIS A 128 9.80 -10.95 5.05
N ASP A 129 10.73 -10.20 5.63
CA ASP A 129 12.00 -9.83 4.97
C ASP A 129 11.79 -9.01 3.71
N GLY A 130 10.69 -8.26 3.67
CA GLY A 130 10.38 -7.42 2.55
C GLY A 130 10.87 -6.00 2.72
N GLU A 131 10.58 -5.18 1.74
CA GLU A 131 11.02 -3.80 1.68
C GLU A 131 9.87 -2.88 1.30
N LEU A 132 9.79 -1.73 1.97
CA LEU A 132 8.81 -0.71 1.68
C LEU A 132 9.55 0.53 1.22
N THR A 133 9.24 1.01 0.01
CA THR A 133 9.95 2.15 -0.57
C THR A 133 8.97 3.22 -1.03
N ALA A 134 9.47 4.43 -1.18
CA ALA A 134 8.69 5.56 -1.68
C ALA A 134 9.46 6.27 -2.78
N ASP A 135 8.71 6.82 -3.73
CA ASP A 135 9.26 7.48 -4.90
C ASP A 135 8.30 8.58 -5.30
N VAL A 136 8.81 9.64 -5.90
CA VAL A 136 7.99 10.77 -6.35
C VAL A 136 8.07 10.98 -7.87
N THR A 137 8.57 10.01 -8.60
CA THR A 137 8.74 10.12 -10.05
C THR A 137 7.40 10.25 -10.78
N TYR A 138 6.38 9.60 -10.26
CA TYR A 138 5.05 9.60 -10.87
C TYR A 138 4.05 9.86 -9.76
N GLY A 139 3.85 11.12 -9.42
CA GLY A 139 3.09 11.45 -8.22
C GLY A 139 3.85 10.90 -7.01
N SER A 140 3.12 10.43 -6.03
CA SER A 140 3.69 9.77 -4.87
C SER A 140 3.48 8.27 -5.03
N VAL A 141 4.54 7.48 -5.00
CA VAL A 141 4.47 6.05 -5.19
C VAL A 141 5.05 5.34 -3.99
N VAL A 142 4.27 4.45 -3.38
CA VAL A 142 4.75 3.60 -2.30
C VAL A 142 4.69 2.16 -2.80
N THR A 143 5.78 1.45 -2.66
CA THR A 143 5.88 0.07 -3.12
C THR A 143 6.27 -0.84 -1.97
N ALA A 144 5.51 -1.90 -1.79
CA ALA A 144 5.83 -2.97 -0.86
C ALA A 144 6.26 -4.19 -1.67
N CYS A 145 7.46 -4.67 -1.41
CA CYS A 145 7.99 -5.85 -2.09
C CYS A 145 8.32 -6.90 -1.05
N VAL A 146 7.69 -8.06 -1.16
CA VAL A 146 7.90 -9.17 -0.23
C VAL A 146 8.47 -10.34 -1.02
N PRO A 147 9.68 -10.80 -0.66
CA PRO A 147 10.30 -11.88 -1.45
C PRO A 147 9.54 -13.18 -1.29
N GLY A 148 9.57 -13.98 -2.33
CA GLY A 148 8.95 -15.28 -2.31
C GLY A 148 9.67 -16.20 -1.33
N ARG A 149 8.94 -17.19 -0.86
CA ARG A 149 9.52 -18.17 0.04
C ARG A 149 10.47 -19.07 -0.74
N ALA A 150 11.60 -19.32 -0.13
CA ALA A 150 12.57 -20.22 -0.72
C ALA A 150 12.02 -21.64 -0.72
N GLY A 151 12.23 -22.31 -1.79
CA GLY A 151 11.92 -23.72 -1.87
C GLY A 151 10.52 -24.05 -2.19
#